data_76d330820d17411ab02ca60e54d22e66
#
_entry.id   76d330820d17411ab02ca60e54d22e66
#
_cell.length_a   1.000
_cell.length_b   1.000
_cell.length_c   1.000
_cell.angle_alpha   90.00
_cell.angle_beta   90.00
_cell.angle_gamma   90.00
#
_symmetry.space_group_name_H-M   'P 1'
#
loop_
_entity.id
_entity.type
_entity.pdbx_description
1 polymer ?
#
loop_
_entity_poly.entity_id
_entity_poly.type
_entity_poly.pdbx_seq_one_letter_code
_entity_poly.pdbx_strand_id
1 'polypeptide(L)'
;MNLQQILSSAMQKNTSDIILTAGRPPMLRINGSLTPDGTNQLNENDLHSLIYSIINDEQKSDFEKHSELDLAIEFPDSGRFRVNVFMQMGKIGAALRPIMSRIPTLESLLLPQTAADFCNLPSGLVCVTGPTGSGKSTTLAAMIDYINTNRACHIITVEDPIEFVHNHKLSVVEQREVGKDTESYTAALKYVLRQCPDVILIGEMRDLETIAAAITIAETGHLVFATLHTQSAAKTVDRIIDVFPPYQQQQIKAQLASTLKGVISQILLPKQDGSGRIAAREIMVVNPAISNLIREGKVYQIPTAIQTGGALGMISMENSLQKLKNDGIISAEVFQSKARSGLGSQNTTASSQPAATNSGGTYGSGSAYGSTYGAASSTYGAGSAYGIK
;
A
#
# COMPACT_ATOMS: atom_id res chain seq x y z
N MET A 1 -30.99 -20.03 9.84
CA MET A 1 -29.78 -19.45 10.49
C MET A 1 -29.88 -17.94 10.33
N ASN A 2 -29.58 -17.15 11.37
CA ASN A 2 -29.64 -15.69 11.30
C ASN A 2 -28.23 -15.14 10.96
N LEU A 3 -28.14 -14.10 10.11
CA LEU A 3 -26.86 -13.49 9.73
C LEU A 3 -26.06 -13.01 10.95
N GLN A 4 -26.70 -12.42 11.94
CA GLN A 4 -26.06 -11.95 13.17
C GLN A 4 -25.34 -13.08 13.93
N GLN A 5 -25.90 -14.29 13.94
CA GLN A 5 -25.25 -15.46 14.55
C GLN A 5 -24.00 -15.88 13.80
N ILE A 6 -24.04 -15.84 12.45
CA ILE A 6 -22.87 -16.12 11.60
C ILE A 6 -21.76 -15.11 11.86
N LEU A 7 -22.12 -13.82 11.90
CA LEU A 7 -21.17 -12.73 12.12
C LEU A 7 -20.54 -12.81 13.52
N SER A 8 -21.35 -13.05 14.56
CA SER A 8 -20.86 -13.19 15.94
C SER A 8 -19.90 -14.38 16.07
N SER A 9 -20.23 -15.53 15.46
CA SER A 9 -19.34 -16.71 15.42
C SER A 9 -18.01 -16.38 14.71
N ALA A 10 -18.08 -15.69 13.57
CA ALA A 10 -16.92 -15.29 12.82
C ALA A 10 -16.00 -14.36 13.62
N MET A 11 -16.57 -13.40 14.35
CA MET A 11 -15.80 -12.47 15.19
C MET A 11 -15.11 -13.19 16.35
N GLN A 12 -15.80 -14.10 17.02
CA GLN A 12 -15.23 -14.93 18.11
C GLN A 12 -14.06 -15.79 17.64
N LYS A 13 -14.11 -16.25 16.38
CA LYS A 13 -13.07 -17.09 15.76
C LYS A 13 -11.95 -16.29 15.07
N ASN A 14 -11.93 -14.96 15.19
CA ASN A 14 -10.97 -14.08 14.53
C ASN A 14 -10.86 -14.35 13.01
N THR A 15 -11.99 -14.47 12.36
CA THR A 15 -12.12 -14.80 10.93
C THR A 15 -11.69 -13.61 10.07
N SER A 16 -10.91 -13.85 9.03
CA SER A 16 -10.55 -12.80 8.06
C SER A 16 -11.59 -12.57 6.97
N ASP A 17 -12.29 -13.63 6.56
CA ASP A 17 -13.32 -13.56 5.51
C ASP A 17 -14.43 -14.59 5.81
N ILE A 18 -15.68 -14.22 5.53
CA ILE A 18 -16.85 -15.07 5.60
C ILE A 18 -17.36 -15.25 4.17
N ILE A 19 -17.58 -16.48 3.73
CA ILE A 19 -18.11 -16.76 2.41
C ILE A 19 -19.44 -17.47 2.56
N LEU A 20 -20.48 -16.89 1.98
CA LEU A 20 -21.83 -17.43 1.93
C LEU A 20 -22.16 -17.87 0.50
N THR A 21 -22.43 -19.16 0.33
CA THR A 21 -22.75 -19.73 -0.99
C THR A 21 -23.78 -20.85 -0.84
N ALA A 22 -24.61 -21.06 -1.86
CA ALA A 22 -25.64 -22.10 -1.84
C ALA A 22 -25.01 -23.51 -1.82
N GLY A 23 -25.60 -24.42 -1.06
CA GLY A 23 -25.18 -25.81 -0.92
C GLY A 23 -23.99 -26.01 0.03
N ARG A 24 -23.55 -24.99 0.74
CA ARG A 24 -22.51 -25.07 1.77
C ARG A 24 -22.97 -24.40 3.06
N PRO A 25 -22.46 -24.84 4.23
CA PRO A 25 -22.56 -24.03 5.44
C PRO A 25 -21.78 -22.71 5.27
N PRO A 26 -22.00 -21.69 6.09
CA PRO A 26 -21.14 -20.51 6.11
C PRO A 26 -19.68 -20.94 6.21
N MET A 27 -18.82 -20.42 5.35
CA MET A 27 -17.40 -20.76 5.32
C MET A 27 -16.59 -19.60 5.92
N LEU A 28 -15.79 -19.89 6.92
CA LEU A 28 -14.94 -18.92 7.62
C LEU A 28 -13.47 -19.12 7.22
N ARG A 29 -12.77 -18.05 6.88
CA ARG A 29 -11.32 -18.10 6.67
C ARG A 29 -10.60 -17.79 7.98
N ILE A 30 -10.03 -18.82 8.60
CA ILE A 30 -9.29 -18.73 9.86
C ILE A 30 -7.83 -19.08 9.58
N ASN A 31 -6.90 -18.19 9.90
CA ASN A 31 -5.45 -18.36 9.65
C ASN A 31 -5.12 -18.74 8.19
N GLY A 32 -5.89 -18.22 7.23
CA GLY A 32 -5.73 -18.49 5.80
C GLY A 32 -6.46 -19.71 5.26
N SER A 33 -6.97 -20.60 6.13
CA SER A 33 -7.69 -21.82 5.75
C SER A 33 -9.21 -21.62 5.81
N LEU A 34 -9.96 -22.13 4.82
CA LEU A 34 -11.42 -22.13 4.82
C LEU A 34 -11.96 -23.28 5.62
N THR A 35 -12.75 -22.99 6.66
CA THR A 35 -13.41 -23.97 7.53
C THR A 35 -14.92 -23.72 7.57
N PRO A 36 -15.78 -24.78 7.62
CA PRO A 36 -17.20 -24.59 7.76
C PRO A 36 -17.59 -24.14 9.16
N ASP A 37 -18.59 -23.26 9.26
CA ASP A 37 -19.21 -22.84 10.52
C ASP A 37 -20.50 -23.61 10.76
N GLY A 38 -20.37 -24.78 11.36
CA GLY A 38 -21.45 -25.74 11.55
C GLY A 38 -21.67 -26.67 10.36
N THR A 39 -22.78 -27.38 10.37
CA THR A 39 -23.15 -28.42 9.39
C THR A 39 -24.32 -28.02 8.50
N ASN A 40 -25.07 -26.98 8.87
CA ASN A 40 -26.28 -26.57 8.16
C ASN A 40 -25.93 -25.86 6.86
N GLN A 41 -26.27 -26.49 5.73
CA GLN A 41 -26.06 -25.90 4.41
C GLN A 41 -27.09 -24.79 4.16
N LEU A 42 -26.63 -23.70 3.57
CA LEU A 42 -27.48 -22.60 3.11
C LEU A 42 -28.11 -22.98 1.75
N ASN A 43 -29.42 -22.92 1.66
CA ASN A 43 -30.11 -23.04 0.37
C ASN A 43 -30.25 -21.65 -0.30
N GLU A 44 -30.73 -21.59 -1.53
CA GLU A 44 -30.89 -20.34 -2.30
C GLU A 44 -31.83 -19.34 -1.60
N ASN A 45 -32.94 -19.83 -1.02
CA ASN A 45 -33.90 -18.98 -0.31
C ASN A 45 -33.29 -18.42 0.99
N ASP A 46 -32.48 -19.21 1.68
CA ASP A 46 -31.76 -18.75 2.88
C ASP A 46 -30.83 -17.59 2.53
N LEU A 47 -30.02 -17.75 1.47
CA LEU A 47 -29.10 -16.71 1.01
C LEU A 47 -29.83 -15.46 0.56
N HIS A 48 -30.86 -15.61 -0.27
CA HIS A 48 -31.69 -14.49 -0.69
C HIS A 48 -32.24 -13.72 0.52
N SER A 49 -32.84 -14.43 1.48
CA SER A 49 -33.40 -13.81 2.68
C SER A 49 -32.33 -13.14 3.54
N LEU A 50 -31.15 -13.76 3.72
CA LEU A 50 -30.05 -13.19 4.49
C LEU A 50 -29.52 -11.91 3.84
N ILE A 51 -29.27 -11.93 2.53
CA ILE A 51 -28.68 -10.78 1.81
C ILE A 51 -29.69 -9.66 1.66
N TYR A 52 -30.94 -9.97 1.27
CA TYR A 52 -31.96 -8.94 1.09
C TYR A 52 -32.42 -8.31 2.43
N SER A 53 -32.13 -8.92 3.57
CA SER A 53 -32.38 -8.32 4.89
C SER A 53 -31.40 -7.18 5.24
N ILE A 54 -30.26 -7.06 4.55
CA ILE A 54 -29.20 -6.11 4.89
C ILE A 54 -28.96 -5.03 3.83
N ILE A 55 -29.69 -5.07 2.72
CA ILE A 55 -29.60 -4.08 1.63
C ILE A 55 -30.91 -3.31 1.53
N ASN A 56 -30.80 -2.00 1.26
CA ASN A 56 -31.95 -1.13 1.04
C ASN A 56 -32.53 -1.29 -0.37
N ASP A 57 -33.65 -0.62 -0.68
CA ASP A 57 -34.34 -0.81 -1.97
C ASP A 57 -33.55 -0.26 -3.16
N GLU A 58 -32.74 0.77 -2.99
CA GLU A 58 -31.83 1.29 -4.01
C GLU A 58 -30.72 0.29 -4.31
N GLN A 59 -30.08 -0.25 -3.28
CA GLN A 59 -29.05 -1.29 -3.38
C GLN A 59 -29.57 -2.59 -3.99
N LYS A 60 -30.84 -2.96 -3.70
CA LYS A 60 -31.51 -4.10 -4.36
C LYS A 60 -31.63 -3.88 -5.86
N SER A 61 -32.15 -2.70 -6.23
CA SER A 61 -32.33 -2.33 -7.64
C SER A 61 -30.98 -2.30 -8.38
N ASP A 62 -29.92 -1.80 -7.74
CA ASP A 62 -28.57 -1.77 -8.30
C ASP A 62 -28.00 -3.18 -8.47
N PHE A 63 -28.13 -4.04 -7.46
CA PHE A 63 -27.71 -5.44 -7.51
C PHE A 63 -28.45 -6.24 -8.59
N GLU A 64 -29.77 -6.08 -8.70
CA GLU A 64 -30.58 -6.77 -9.70
C GLU A 64 -30.22 -6.35 -11.13
N LYS A 65 -29.73 -5.11 -11.31
CA LYS A 65 -29.31 -4.56 -12.60
C LYS A 65 -27.88 -4.97 -12.99
N HIS A 66 -26.94 -4.95 -12.02
CA HIS A 66 -25.51 -5.13 -12.29
C HIS A 66 -24.98 -6.50 -11.87
N SER A 67 -25.74 -7.29 -11.09
CA SER A 67 -25.35 -8.60 -10.54
C SER A 67 -24.16 -8.57 -9.57
N GLU A 68 -23.75 -7.39 -9.14
CA GLU A 68 -22.67 -7.13 -8.17
C GLU A 68 -23.04 -5.92 -7.30
N LEU A 69 -22.67 -5.99 -6.01
CA LEU A 69 -22.88 -4.89 -5.06
C LEU A 69 -21.80 -4.92 -3.99
N ASP A 70 -21.08 -3.82 -3.84
CA ASP A 70 -20.15 -3.59 -2.72
C ASP A 70 -20.77 -2.64 -1.71
N LEU A 71 -20.77 -3.01 -0.43
CA LEU A 71 -21.29 -2.17 0.64
C LEU A 71 -20.53 -2.40 1.95
N ALA A 72 -20.62 -1.45 2.87
CA ALA A 72 -20.22 -1.62 4.25
C ALA A 72 -21.42 -1.49 5.17
N ILE A 73 -21.57 -2.44 6.09
CA ILE A 73 -22.70 -2.52 7.02
C ILE A 73 -22.16 -2.62 8.45
N GLU A 74 -22.82 -1.91 9.35
CA GLU A 74 -22.58 -2.02 10.78
C GLU A 74 -23.69 -2.85 11.42
N PHE A 75 -23.31 -3.85 12.21
CA PHE A 75 -24.22 -4.70 12.96
C PHE A 75 -24.07 -4.44 14.44
N PRO A 76 -25.17 -4.22 15.17
CA PRO A 76 -25.12 -4.18 16.64
C PRO A 76 -24.40 -5.44 17.16
N ASP A 77 -23.51 -5.30 18.11
CA ASP A 77 -22.76 -6.37 18.80
C ASP A 77 -21.75 -7.17 17.95
N SER A 78 -21.76 -7.04 16.62
CA SER A 78 -20.85 -7.79 15.74
C SER A 78 -19.85 -6.87 14.99
N GLY A 79 -20.06 -5.54 15.06
CA GLY A 79 -19.18 -4.57 14.41
C GLY A 79 -19.49 -4.35 12.93
N ARG A 80 -18.55 -3.73 12.24
CA ARG A 80 -18.70 -3.32 10.83
C ARG A 80 -18.09 -4.36 9.89
N PHE A 81 -18.77 -4.60 8.75
CA PHE A 81 -18.31 -5.54 7.72
C PHE A 81 -18.35 -4.88 6.35
N ARG A 82 -17.31 -5.11 5.56
CA ARG A 82 -17.38 -4.93 4.11
C ARG A 82 -18.04 -6.17 3.52
N VAL A 83 -19.04 -5.96 2.66
CA VAL A 83 -19.82 -7.03 2.04
C VAL A 83 -19.77 -6.83 0.54
N ASN A 84 -19.32 -7.85 -0.19
CA ASN A 84 -19.47 -7.95 -1.62
C ASN A 84 -20.54 -9.01 -1.91
N VAL A 85 -21.63 -8.63 -2.57
CA VAL A 85 -22.69 -9.51 -3.04
C VAL A 85 -22.52 -9.70 -4.54
N PHE A 86 -22.62 -10.93 -5.02
CA PHE A 86 -22.42 -11.25 -6.42
C PHE A 86 -23.32 -12.39 -6.89
N MET A 87 -23.53 -12.48 -8.20
CA MET A 87 -24.23 -13.62 -8.83
C MET A 87 -23.20 -14.63 -9.33
N GLN A 88 -23.47 -15.94 -9.06
CA GLN A 88 -22.71 -17.05 -9.60
C GLN A 88 -23.64 -18.17 -10.06
N MET A 89 -23.56 -18.61 -11.31
CA MET A 89 -24.40 -19.70 -11.87
C MET A 89 -25.90 -19.50 -11.58
N GLY A 90 -26.38 -18.25 -11.68
CA GLY A 90 -27.76 -17.86 -11.41
C GLY A 90 -28.16 -17.81 -9.92
N LYS A 91 -27.21 -17.94 -8.99
CA LYS A 91 -27.44 -17.94 -7.55
C LYS A 91 -26.68 -16.79 -6.88
N ILE A 92 -27.27 -16.25 -5.82
CA ILE A 92 -26.62 -15.22 -4.99
C ILE A 92 -25.49 -15.84 -4.17
N GLY A 93 -24.37 -15.14 -4.09
CA GLY A 93 -23.28 -15.39 -3.17
C GLY A 93 -22.89 -14.10 -2.45
N ALA A 94 -22.21 -14.21 -1.31
CA ALA A 94 -21.63 -13.06 -0.63
C ALA A 94 -20.30 -13.38 0.03
N ALA A 95 -19.40 -12.41 -0.01
CA ALA A 95 -18.16 -12.41 0.75
C ALA A 95 -18.18 -11.23 1.74
N LEU A 96 -18.01 -11.55 3.03
CA LEU A 96 -18.01 -10.53 4.09
C LEU A 96 -16.64 -10.50 4.76
N ARG A 97 -16.10 -9.31 4.96
CA ARG A 97 -14.85 -9.08 5.68
C ARG A 97 -15.08 -8.22 6.90
N PRO A 98 -14.76 -8.70 8.12
CA PRO A 98 -14.82 -7.87 9.31
C PRO A 98 -13.92 -6.66 9.19
N ILE A 99 -14.44 -5.48 9.52
CA ILE A 99 -13.68 -4.24 9.68
C ILE A 99 -13.34 -4.14 11.16
N MET A 100 -12.05 -4.10 11.47
CA MET A 100 -11.58 -4.15 12.84
C MET A 100 -11.98 -2.89 13.60
N SER A 101 -12.72 -3.04 14.71
CA SER A 101 -13.10 -1.95 15.60
C SER A 101 -11.99 -1.54 16.57
N ARG A 102 -11.02 -2.44 16.84
CA ARG A 102 -9.91 -2.16 17.73
C ARG A 102 -8.67 -1.77 16.91
N ILE A 103 -8.27 -0.51 17.04
CA ILE A 103 -7.05 0.00 16.44
C ILE A 103 -5.86 -0.42 17.31
N PRO A 104 -4.84 -1.08 16.74
CA PRO A 104 -3.64 -1.43 17.49
C PRO A 104 -2.81 -0.19 17.80
N THR A 105 -2.05 -0.20 18.89
CA THR A 105 -1.11 0.88 19.22
C THR A 105 0.19 0.76 18.43
N LEU A 106 0.99 1.85 18.35
CA LEU A 106 2.30 1.82 17.71
C LEU A 106 3.21 0.76 18.33
N GLU A 107 3.18 0.64 19.67
CA GLU A 107 3.97 -0.34 20.43
C GLU A 107 3.54 -1.78 20.12
N SER A 108 2.22 -2.03 20.04
CA SER A 108 1.70 -3.37 19.74
C SER A 108 2.07 -3.85 18.34
N LEU A 109 2.28 -2.91 17.40
CA LEU A 109 2.76 -3.17 16.05
C LEU A 109 4.29 -3.19 15.96
N LEU A 110 5.01 -3.01 17.06
CA LEU A 110 6.47 -2.87 17.12
C LEU A 110 6.98 -1.79 16.13
N LEU A 111 6.24 -0.69 16.02
CA LEU A 111 6.69 0.48 15.27
C LEU A 111 7.78 1.20 16.06
N PRO A 112 8.89 1.59 15.43
CA PRO A 112 9.94 2.33 16.12
C PRO A 112 9.50 3.76 16.44
N GLN A 113 10.25 4.42 17.34
CA GLN A 113 10.00 5.81 17.76
C GLN A 113 9.85 6.78 16.58
N THR A 114 10.58 6.54 15.49
CA THR A 114 10.50 7.33 14.25
C THR A 114 9.06 7.43 13.71
N ALA A 115 8.22 6.43 13.91
CA ALA A 115 6.81 6.49 13.49
C ALA A 115 6.02 7.49 14.36
N ALA A 116 6.28 7.53 15.66
CA ALA A 116 5.71 8.55 16.55
C ALA A 116 6.27 9.95 16.23
N ASP A 117 7.55 10.04 15.87
CA ASP A 117 8.17 11.31 15.45
C ASP A 117 7.48 11.86 14.19
N PHE A 118 7.14 11.00 13.22
CA PHE A 118 6.36 11.40 12.06
C PHE A 118 4.95 11.90 12.43
N CYS A 119 4.31 11.31 13.42
CA CYS A 119 2.99 11.76 13.92
C CYS A 119 3.05 13.15 14.59
N ASN A 120 4.21 13.54 15.10
CA ASN A 120 4.42 14.82 15.78
C ASN A 120 4.90 15.95 14.86
N LEU A 121 5.10 15.67 13.57
CA LEU A 121 5.49 16.69 12.60
C LEU A 121 4.40 17.76 12.46
N PRO A 122 4.78 19.04 12.28
CA PRO A 122 3.81 20.10 12.02
C PRO A 122 3.22 20.01 10.62
N SER A 123 4.02 19.57 9.63
CA SER A 123 3.61 19.50 8.22
C SER A 123 4.53 18.61 7.41
N GLY A 124 4.09 18.25 6.22
CA GLY A 124 4.85 17.49 5.24
C GLY A 124 4.13 16.19 4.83
N LEU A 125 4.75 15.43 3.94
CA LEU A 125 4.22 14.18 3.42
C LEU A 125 4.95 12.99 4.05
N VAL A 126 4.21 12.03 4.58
CA VAL A 126 4.71 10.74 5.07
C VAL A 126 4.00 9.63 4.30
N CYS A 127 4.76 8.74 3.66
CA CYS A 127 4.20 7.64 2.90
C CYS A 127 4.36 6.30 3.62
N VAL A 128 3.28 5.51 3.71
CA VAL A 128 3.32 4.12 4.15
C VAL A 128 3.10 3.22 2.94
N THR A 129 4.09 2.39 2.59
CA THR A 129 4.09 1.67 1.33
C THR A 129 4.30 0.17 1.50
N GLY A 130 4.02 -0.59 0.46
CA GLY A 130 4.15 -2.05 0.43
C GLY A 130 3.05 -2.71 -0.40
N PRO A 131 3.18 -4.00 -0.71
CA PRO A 131 2.18 -4.73 -1.49
C PRO A 131 0.82 -4.78 -0.78
N THR A 132 -0.21 -5.19 -1.51
CA THR A 132 -1.53 -5.45 -0.92
C THR A 132 -1.41 -6.47 0.21
N GLY A 133 -2.10 -6.22 1.31
CA GLY A 133 -2.04 -7.08 2.50
C GLY A 133 -0.75 -6.96 3.33
N SER A 134 0.09 -5.94 3.10
CA SER A 134 1.29 -5.69 3.92
C SER A 134 1.00 -4.98 5.25
N GLY A 135 -0.25 -4.60 5.53
CA GLY A 135 -0.67 -3.96 6.78
C GLY A 135 -0.54 -2.43 6.76
N LYS A 136 -0.53 -1.79 5.59
CA LYS A 136 -0.44 -0.31 5.46
C LYS A 136 -1.55 0.40 6.24
N SER A 137 -2.80 0.02 6.00
CA SER A 137 -3.96 0.63 6.68
C SER A 137 -3.90 0.44 8.19
N THR A 138 -3.45 -0.73 8.67
CA THR A 138 -3.26 -1.00 10.10
C THR A 138 -2.19 -0.06 10.71
N THR A 139 -1.07 0.14 10.00
CA THR A 139 -0.01 1.05 10.46
C THR A 139 -0.50 2.49 10.46
N LEU A 140 -1.20 2.94 9.41
CA LEU A 140 -1.76 4.28 9.35
C LEU A 140 -2.84 4.50 10.40
N ALA A 141 -3.74 3.53 10.61
CA ALA A 141 -4.73 3.63 11.67
C ALA A 141 -4.09 3.81 13.05
N ALA A 142 -3.01 3.06 13.35
CA ALA A 142 -2.26 3.23 14.59
C ALA A 142 -1.60 4.62 14.70
N MET A 143 -1.07 5.16 13.60
CA MET A 143 -0.47 6.50 13.57
C MET A 143 -1.52 7.60 13.74
N ILE A 144 -2.67 7.49 13.07
CA ILE A 144 -3.81 8.42 13.22
C ILE A 144 -4.38 8.34 14.64
N ASP A 145 -4.52 7.15 15.20
CA ASP A 145 -5.00 6.98 16.58
C ASP A 145 -4.02 7.56 17.61
N TYR A 146 -2.71 7.45 17.35
CA TYR A 146 -1.68 8.11 18.18
C TYR A 146 -1.83 9.63 18.14
N ILE A 147 -2.02 10.23 16.96
CA ILE A 147 -2.28 11.67 16.82
C ILE A 147 -3.56 12.05 17.54
N ASN A 148 -4.64 11.34 17.30
CA ASN A 148 -5.96 11.55 17.91
C ASN A 148 -5.92 11.49 19.45
N THR A 149 -5.02 10.68 20.00
CA THR A 149 -4.85 10.55 21.46
C THR A 149 -3.97 11.65 22.07
N ASN A 150 -2.99 12.16 21.34
CA ASN A 150 -1.93 13.01 21.89
C ASN A 150 -1.96 14.48 21.41
N ARG A 151 -2.75 14.80 20.38
CA ARG A 151 -2.82 16.14 19.77
C ARG A 151 -4.27 16.61 19.70
N ALA A 152 -4.51 17.88 20.02
CA ALA A 152 -5.78 18.55 19.79
C ALA A 152 -5.75 19.18 18.40
N CYS A 153 -6.25 18.47 17.39
CA CYS A 153 -6.19 18.89 15.99
C CYS A 153 -7.37 18.32 15.20
N HIS A 154 -7.57 18.79 13.97
CA HIS A 154 -8.58 18.30 13.05
C HIS A 154 -7.94 17.33 12.06
N ILE A 155 -8.39 16.07 12.07
CA ILE A 155 -7.92 14.99 11.21
C ILE A 155 -9.00 14.67 10.20
N ILE A 156 -8.68 14.71 8.91
CA ILE A 156 -9.59 14.27 7.83
C ILE A 156 -8.97 13.07 7.13
N THR A 157 -9.75 12.00 6.97
CA THR A 157 -9.35 10.87 6.15
C THR A 157 -10.20 10.77 4.89
N VAL A 158 -9.61 10.34 3.79
CA VAL A 158 -10.30 9.97 2.55
C VAL A 158 -9.84 8.57 2.19
N GLU A 159 -10.77 7.60 2.20
CA GLU A 159 -10.46 6.16 2.12
C GLU A 159 -11.40 5.43 1.15
N ASP A 160 -10.96 4.27 0.64
CA ASP A 160 -11.73 3.44 -0.30
C ASP A 160 -11.49 1.94 -0.05
N PRO A 161 -12.31 1.32 0.83
CA PRO A 161 -13.21 1.91 1.83
C PRO A 161 -12.48 2.25 3.15
N ILE A 162 -13.23 2.77 4.15
CA ILE A 162 -12.75 2.93 5.52
C ILE A 162 -12.53 1.54 6.13
N GLU A 163 -11.27 1.24 6.51
CA GLU A 163 -10.89 -0.05 7.14
C GLU A 163 -10.91 -0.01 8.67
N PHE A 164 -10.70 1.17 9.29
CA PHE A 164 -10.72 1.37 10.74
C PHE A 164 -11.55 2.60 11.08
N VAL A 165 -12.44 2.47 12.06
CA VAL A 165 -13.25 3.60 12.54
C VAL A 165 -12.57 4.23 13.74
N HIS A 166 -12.32 5.53 13.68
CA HIS A 166 -11.73 6.33 14.75
C HIS A 166 -12.81 7.06 15.55
N ASN A 167 -12.87 6.84 16.85
CA ASN A 167 -13.64 7.68 17.73
C ASN A 167 -12.90 8.99 17.99
N HIS A 168 -13.62 10.09 18.15
CA HIS A 168 -13.00 11.35 18.59
C HIS A 168 -12.39 11.19 19.99
N LYS A 169 -11.15 11.70 20.17
CA LYS A 169 -10.45 11.75 21.46
C LYS A 169 -10.06 13.19 21.76
N LEU A 170 -8.76 13.51 21.70
CA LEU A 170 -8.32 14.92 21.74
C LEU A 170 -8.55 15.62 20.41
N SER A 171 -8.43 14.89 19.31
CA SER A 171 -8.69 15.41 17.97
C SER A 171 -10.16 15.19 17.57
N VAL A 172 -10.61 16.01 16.62
CA VAL A 172 -11.79 15.72 15.80
C VAL A 172 -11.33 14.89 14.62
N VAL A 173 -11.93 13.74 14.38
CA VAL A 173 -11.59 12.86 13.24
C VAL A 173 -12.81 12.73 12.33
N GLU A 174 -12.69 13.19 11.12
CA GLU A 174 -13.70 13.06 10.06
C GLU A 174 -13.20 12.10 9.00
N GLN A 175 -13.93 11.01 8.79
CA GLN A 175 -13.57 9.95 7.82
C GLN A 175 -14.56 9.97 6.67
N ARG A 176 -14.04 10.08 5.44
CA ARG A 176 -14.83 10.15 4.22
C ARG A 176 -14.55 8.95 3.34
N GLU A 177 -15.59 8.17 3.03
CA GLU A 177 -15.49 7.00 2.15
C GLU A 177 -15.78 7.39 0.70
N VAL A 178 -14.90 7.02 -0.22
CA VAL A 178 -15.12 7.21 -1.66
C VAL A 178 -16.32 6.38 -2.11
N GLY A 179 -17.17 6.96 -2.93
CA GLY A 179 -18.42 6.33 -3.40
C GLY A 179 -19.62 6.48 -2.46
N LYS A 180 -19.38 7.02 -1.22
CA LYS A 180 -20.47 7.33 -0.26
C LYS A 180 -20.49 8.79 0.14
N ASP A 181 -19.39 9.26 0.73
CA ASP A 181 -19.25 10.60 1.29
C ASP A 181 -18.59 11.56 0.31
N THR A 182 -17.95 11.02 -0.72
CA THR A 182 -17.31 11.76 -1.80
C THR A 182 -17.25 10.90 -3.07
N GLU A 183 -17.29 11.55 -4.24
CA GLU A 183 -17.26 10.85 -5.53
C GLU A 183 -15.89 10.19 -5.84
N SER A 184 -14.80 10.84 -5.42
CA SER A 184 -13.43 10.38 -5.70
C SER A 184 -12.43 11.00 -4.75
N TYR A 185 -11.20 10.47 -4.72
CA TYR A 185 -10.07 11.11 -4.04
C TYR A 185 -9.85 12.55 -4.53
N THR A 186 -9.82 12.74 -5.84
CA THR A 186 -9.62 14.07 -6.45
C THR A 186 -10.69 15.06 -6.04
N ALA A 187 -11.97 14.64 -6.05
CA ALA A 187 -13.07 15.47 -5.61
C ALA A 187 -12.94 15.86 -4.13
N ALA A 188 -12.62 14.91 -3.25
CA ALA A 188 -12.43 15.19 -1.83
C ALA A 188 -11.27 16.17 -1.60
N LEU A 189 -10.08 15.88 -2.18
CA LEU A 189 -8.87 16.66 -1.96
C LEU A 189 -8.95 18.08 -2.52
N LYS A 190 -9.76 18.32 -3.55
CA LYS A 190 -10.04 19.66 -4.08
C LYS A 190 -10.64 20.60 -3.04
N TYR A 191 -11.42 20.07 -2.10
CA TYR A 191 -12.13 20.87 -1.11
C TYR A 191 -11.54 20.74 0.31
N VAL A 192 -10.66 19.76 0.56
CA VAL A 192 -10.15 19.43 1.90
C VAL A 192 -9.54 20.64 2.61
N LEU A 193 -8.78 21.48 1.90
CA LEU A 193 -8.16 22.69 2.47
C LEU A 193 -9.15 23.74 2.99
N ARG A 194 -10.43 23.66 2.55
CA ARG A 194 -11.52 24.54 3.03
C ARG A 194 -12.23 23.98 4.27
N GLN A 195 -11.83 22.78 4.70
CA GLN A 195 -12.39 22.10 5.87
C GLN A 195 -11.51 22.28 7.12
N CYS A 196 -10.50 23.17 7.04
CA CYS A 196 -9.58 23.50 8.13
C CYS A 196 -8.88 22.28 8.76
N PRO A 197 -8.32 21.34 7.98
CA PRO A 197 -7.60 20.20 8.53
C PRO A 197 -6.21 20.60 9.06
N ASP A 198 -5.72 19.91 10.06
CA ASP A 198 -4.30 19.91 10.46
C ASP A 198 -3.59 18.68 9.89
N VAL A 199 -4.29 17.55 9.87
CA VAL A 199 -3.78 16.24 9.42
C VAL A 199 -4.72 15.64 8.40
N ILE A 200 -4.17 15.13 7.32
CA ILE A 200 -4.94 14.50 6.25
C ILE A 200 -4.40 13.10 5.98
N LEU A 201 -5.28 12.09 5.94
CA LEU A 201 -4.95 10.76 5.47
C LEU A 201 -5.56 10.53 4.08
N ILE A 202 -4.73 10.17 3.12
CA ILE A 202 -5.12 9.76 1.77
C ILE A 202 -4.94 8.24 1.69
N GLY A 203 -6.03 7.50 1.59
CA GLY A 203 -6.02 6.03 1.60
C GLY A 203 -5.07 5.45 0.57
N GLU A 204 -5.08 5.97 -0.66
CA GLU A 204 -4.14 5.56 -1.71
C GLU A 204 -3.89 6.66 -2.75
N MET A 205 -2.62 6.83 -3.15
CA MET A 205 -2.20 7.71 -4.25
C MET A 205 -1.89 6.86 -5.52
N ARG A 206 -2.87 6.78 -6.43
CA ARG A 206 -2.74 5.97 -7.68
C ARG A 206 -2.43 6.80 -8.91
N ASP A 207 -2.99 7.98 -9.00
CA ASP A 207 -3.01 8.85 -10.18
C ASP A 207 -2.29 10.17 -9.94
N LEU A 208 -2.05 10.88 -11.03
CA LEU A 208 -1.33 12.14 -11.04
C LEU A 208 -2.03 13.21 -10.20
N GLU A 209 -3.35 13.32 -10.32
CA GLU A 209 -4.15 14.35 -9.66
C GLU A 209 -4.09 14.19 -8.14
N THR A 210 -4.24 12.96 -7.65
CA THR A 210 -4.17 12.65 -6.22
C THR A 210 -2.77 12.90 -5.66
N ILE A 211 -1.71 12.52 -6.39
CA ILE A 211 -0.32 12.76 -5.98
C ILE A 211 -0.01 14.25 -5.97
N ALA A 212 -0.40 14.99 -7.01
CA ALA A 212 -0.21 16.44 -7.09
C ALA A 212 -0.92 17.16 -5.93
N ALA A 213 -2.15 16.76 -5.62
CA ALA A 213 -2.90 17.31 -4.50
C ALA A 213 -2.20 17.03 -3.16
N ALA A 214 -1.74 15.80 -2.92
CA ALA A 214 -1.01 15.44 -1.70
C ALA A 214 0.24 16.28 -1.47
N ILE A 215 1.05 16.47 -2.53
CA ILE A 215 2.26 17.31 -2.48
C ILE A 215 1.88 18.77 -2.19
N THR A 216 0.86 19.31 -2.87
CA THR A 216 0.41 20.70 -2.69
C THR A 216 -0.12 20.92 -1.27
N ILE A 217 -0.91 20.00 -0.73
CA ILE A 217 -1.44 20.07 0.63
C ILE A 217 -0.29 20.05 1.65
N ALA A 218 0.69 19.18 1.45
CA ALA A 218 1.88 19.11 2.32
C ALA A 218 2.73 20.41 2.24
N GLU A 219 2.82 21.03 1.05
CA GLU A 219 3.55 22.28 0.82
C GLU A 219 2.85 23.48 1.49
N THR A 220 1.51 23.45 1.59
CA THR A 220 0.71 24.48 2.24
C THR A 220 0.68 24.39 3.77
N GLY A 221 1.48 23.50 4.37
CA GLY A 221 1.68 23.47 5.81
C GLY A 221 0.90 22.40 6.57
N HIS A 222 0.26 21.46 5.88
CA HIS A 222 -0.51 20.37 6.49
C HIS A 222 0.32 19.08 6.60
N LEU A 223 0.03 18.26 7.61
CA LEU A 223 0.62 16.93 7.73
C LEU A 223 -0.21 15.92 6.94
N VAL A 224 0.40 15.31 5.91
CA VAL A 224 -0.26 14.38 5.01
C VAL A 224 0.33 12.99 5.19
N PHE A 225 -0.54 12.01 5.44
CA PHE A 225 -0.23 10.58 5.37
C PHE A 225 -0.85 9.98 4.11
N ALA A 226 -0.12 9.14 3.40
CA ALA A 226 -0.65 8.51 2.19
C ALA A 226 -0.09 7.11 1.98
N THR A 227 -0.78 6.27 1.17
CA THR A 227 -0.24 4.98 0.78
C THR A 227 0.11 4.88 -0.70
N LEU A 228 1.10 4.02 -0.98
CA LEU A 228 1.44 3.54 -2.32
C LEU A 228 1.73 2.03 -2.26
N HIS A 229 1.76 1.36 -3.43
CA HIS A 229 2.04 -0.08 -3.53
C HIS A 229 3.52 -0.41 -3.84
N THR A 230 4.41 0.54 -3.65
CA THR A 230 5.85 0.38 -3.87
C THR A 230 6.52 -0.45 -2.78
N GLN A 231 7.62 -1.13 -3.11
CA GLN A 231 8.28 -2.10 -2.23
C GLN A 231 9.48 -1.54 -1.46
N SER A 232 9.89 -0.29 -1.73
CA SER A 232 10.98 0.39 -1.05
C SER A 232 10.81 1.90 -1.08
N ALA A 233 11.51 2.61 -0.20
CA ALA A 233 11.50 4.06 -0.13
C ALA A 233 12.01 4.71 -1.44
N ALA A 234 13.09 4.18 -2.01
CA ALA A 234 13.60 4.66 -3.30
C ALA A 234 12.56 4.51 -4.41
N LYS A 235 11.96 3.31 -4.55
CA LYS A 235 10.89 3.08 -5.54
C LYS A 235 9.65 3.94 -5.28
N THR A 236 9.41 4.36 -4.04
CA THR A 236 8.32 5.29 -3.71
C THR A 236 8.59 6.66 -4.31
N VAL A 237 9.81 7.18 -4.13
CA VAL A 237 10.24 8.46 -4.71
C VAL A 237 10.15 8.41 -6.23
N ASP A 238 10.70 7.37 -6.87
CA ASP A 238 10.62 7.20 -8.33
C ASP A 238 9.17 7.17 -8.80
N ARG A 239 8.31 6.36 -8.16
CA ARG A 239 6.89 6.23 -8.55
C ARG A 239 6.14 7.56 -8.47
N ILE A 240 6.40 8.37 -7.45
CA ILE A 240 5.77 9.70 -7.32
C ILE A 240 6.22 10.61 -8.47
N ILE A 241 7.49 10.58 -8.86
CA ILE A 241 8.05 11.42 -9.92
C ILE A 241 7.58 10.94 -11.29
N ASP A 242 7.59 9.63 -11.55
CA ASP A 242 7.35 9.04 -12.86
C ASP A 242 5.90 9.15 -13.34
N VAL A 243 4.95 9.41 -12.43
CA VAL A 243 3.55 9.67 -12.80
C VAL A 243 3.40 10.98 -13.57
N PHE A 244 4.31 11.94 -13.36
CA PHE A 244 4.26 13.25 -14.01
C PHE A 244 4.92 13.25 -15.39
N PRO A 245 4.39 14.05 -16.34
CA PRO A 245 5.02 14.26 -17.62
C PRO A 245 6.47 14.77 -17.46
N PRO A 246 7.40 14.45 -18.39
CA PRO A 246 8.82 14.78 -18.25
C PRO A 246 9.09 16.27 -17.99
N TYR A 247 8.29 17.18 -18.58
CA TYR A 247 8.46 18.63 -18.40
C TYR A 247 8.08 19.12 -16.99
N GLN A 248 7.32 18.35 -16.21
CA GLN A 248 6.95 18.68 -14.82
C GLN A 248 7.87 18.02 -13.79
N GLN A 249 8.57 16.94 -14.15
CA GLN A 249 9.33 16.13 -13.20
C GLN A 249 10.38 16.91 -12.42
N GLN A 250 11.03 17.92 -13.05
CA GLN A 250 12.03 18.72 -12.35
C GLN A 250 11.39 19.58 -11.23
N GLN A 251 10.21 20.14 -11.48
CA GLN A 251 9.45 20.88 -10.48
C GLN A 251 9.00 19.94 -9.34
N ILE A 252 8.46 18.77 -9.68
CA ILE A 252 8.00 17.78 -8.72
C ILE A 252 9.15 17.27 -7.84
N LYS A 253 10.34 17.03 -8.39
CA LYS A 253 11.54 16.70 -7.60
C LYS A 253 11.86 17.77 -6.56
N ALA A 254 11.76 19.04 -6.92
CA ALA A 254 12.01 20.15 -6.00
C ALA A 254 10.95 20.23 -4.89
N GLN A 255 9.67 20.11 -5.24
CA GLN A 255 8.56 20.10 -4.29
C GLN A 255 8.62 18.86 -3.36
N LEU A 256 8.83 17.67 -3.91
CA LEU A 256 8.94 16.44 -3.14
C LEU A 256 10.15 16.47 -2.19
N ALA A 257 11.29 17.02 -2.64
CA ALA A 257 12.48 17.18 -1.81
C ALA A 257 12.27 18.09 -0.59
N SER A 258 11.29 19.00 -0.63
CA SER A 258 10.95 19.90 0.48
C SER A 258 9.83 19.34 1.37
N THR A 259 8.86 18.65 0.77
CA THR A 259 7.63 18.21 1.45
C THR A 259 7.73 16.81 2.02
N LEU A 260 8.41 15.87 1.36
CA LEU A 260 8.54 14.49 1.85
C LEU A 260 9.36 14.47 3.14
N LYS A 261 8.80 13.90 4.21
CA LYS A 261 9.44 13.76 5.52
C LYS A 261 9.89 12.34 5.82
N GLY A 262 9.15 11.35 5.34
CA GLY A 262 9.52 9.96 5.54
C GLY A 262 8.76 8.98 4.68
N VAL A 263 9.32 7.78 4.58
CA VAL A 263 8.66 6.62 3.94
C VAL A 263 8.83 5.42 4.85
N ILE A 264 7.74 4.72 5.13
CA ILE A 264 7.71 3.42 5.81
C ILE A 264 7.29 2.38 4.79
N SER A 265 8.22 1.61 4.26
CA SER A 265 7.93 0.48 3.37
C SER A 265 7.85 -0.80 4.17
N GLN A 266 6.80 -1.61 3.97
CA GLN A 266 6.59 -2.77 4.83
C GLN A 266 6.09 -4.02 4.08
N ILE A 267 6.46 -5.18 4.62
CA ILE A 267 5.96 -6.50 4.23
C ILE A 267 5.52 -7.27 5.46
N LEU A 268 4.44 -8.06 5.36
CA LEU A 268 3.99 -8.96 6.43
C LEU A 268 4.60 -10.35 6.29
N LEU A 269 5.08 -10.88 7.40
CA LEU A 269 5.71 -12.18 7.51
C LEU A 269 4.99 -13.02 8.58
N PRO A 270 4.88 -14.36 8.41
CA PRO A 270 4.38 -15.22 9.45
C PRO A 270 5.35 -15.24 10.64
N LYS A 271 4.81 -15.17 11.85
CA LYS A 271 5.59 -15.37 13.06
C LYS A 271 5.95 -16.85 13.23
N GLN A 272 7.10 -17.11 13.84
CA GLN A 272 7.59 -18.47 14.06
C GLN A 272 6.69 -19.29 14.99
N ASP A 273 6.06 -18.64 15.96
CA ASP A 273 5.15 -19.26 16.94
C ASP A 273 3.75 -19.54 16.39
N GLY A 274 3.46 -19.17 15.13
CA GLY A 274 2.14 -19.32 14.53
C GLY A 274 1.07 -18.36 15.07
N SER A 275 1.40 -17.41 15.97
CA SER A 275 0.46 -16.48 16.59
C SER A 275 -0.04 -15.37 15.67
N GLY A 276 0.30 -15.42 14.37
CA GLY A 276 -0.11 -14.43 13.40
C GLY A 276 1.04 -13.93 12.54
N ARG A 277 1.01 -12.63 12.20
CA ARG A 277 1.98 -12.00 11.29
C ARG A 277 2.67 -10.82 11.95
N ILE A 278 3.86 -10.49 11.48
CA ILE A 278 4.65 -9.34 11.88
C ILE A 278 5.13 -8.57 10.65
N ALA A 279 5.23 -7.25 10.73
CA ALA A 279 5.76 -6.45 9.63
C ALA A 279 7.27 -6.28 9.75
N ALA A 280 8.01 -6.65 8.70
CA ALA A 280 9.35 -6.12 8.47
C ALA A 280 9.23 -4.77 7.75
N ARG A 281 10.05 -3.79 8.14
CA ARG A 281 9.93 -2.41 7.67
C ARG A 281 11.26 -1.83 7.24
N GLU A 282 11.25 -1.13 6.12
CA GLU A 282 12.27 -0.16 5.75
C GLU A 282 11.76 1.22 6.12
N ILE A 283 12.57 2.02 6.79
CA ILE A 283 12.22 3.37 7.24
C ILE A 283 13.26 4.36 6.72
N MET A 284 12.79 5.31 5.94
CA MET A 284 13.55 6.44 5.46
C MET A 284 13.09 7.72 6.15
N VAL A 285 14.02 8.47 6.74
CA VAL A 285 13.81 9.82 7.23
C VAL A 285 14.47 10.78 6.25
N VAL A 286 13.70 11.72 5.69
CA VAL A 286 14.23 12.66 4.71
C VAL A 286 15.01 13.76 5.44
N ASN A 287 16.32 13.60 5.43
CA ASN A 287 17.29 14.60 5.89
C ASN A 287 17.79 15.46 4.71
N PRO A 288 18.61 16.49 4.93
CA PRO A 288 19.14 17.34 3.85
C PRO A 288 19.89 16.56 2.76
N ALA A 289 20.57 15.46 3.09
CA ALA A 289 21.26 14.63 2.11
C ALA A 289 20.27 13.91 1.18
N ILE A 290 19.25 13.24 1.75
CA ILE A 290 18.21 12.56 0.97
C ILE A 290 17.38 13.59 0.17
N SER A 291 17.04 14.74 0.76
CA SER A 291 16.37 15.83 0.05
C SER A 291 17.15 16.26 -1.19
N ASN A 292 18.47 16.36 -1.09
CA ASN A 292 19.33 16.69 -2.23
C ASN A 292 19.36 15.58 -3.30
N LEU A 293 19.45 14.31 -2.88
CA LEU A 293 19.36 13.16 -3.79
C LEU A 293 18.06 13.17 -4.60
N ILE A 294 16.92 13.47 -3.95
CA ILE A 294 15.62 13.59 -4.62
C ILE A 294 15.64 14.73 -5.64
N ARG A 295 16.11 15.92 -5.25
CA ARG A 295 16.18 17.10 -6.11
C ARG A 295 17.04 16.88 -7.35
N GLU A 296 18.16 16.19 -7.19
CA GLU A 296 19.09 15.87 -8.28
C GLU A 296 18.67 14.64 -9.11
N GLY A 297 17.63 13.90 -8.69
CA GLY A 297 17.20 12.67 -9.36
C GLY A 297 18.15 11.47 -9.13
N LYS A 298 19.00 11.53 -8.09
CA LYS A 298 19.93 10.46 -7.73
C LYS A 298 19.30 9.45 -6.75
N VAL A 299 18.05 9.05 -7.03
CA VAL A 299 17.24 8.20 -6.15
C VAL A 299 17.91 6.86 -5.88
N TYR A 300 18.70 6.34 -6.82
CA TYR A 300 19.47 5.10 -6.68
C TYR A 300 20.49 5.11 -5.53
N GLN A 301 20.85 6.28 -4.97
CA GLN A 301 21.74 6.40 -3.80
C GLN A 301 20.99 6.38 -2.46
N ILE A 302 19.66 6.50 -2.46
CA ILE A 302 18.84 6.50 -1.24
C ILE A 302 19.05 5.24 -0.38
N PRO A 303 19.12 4.00 -0.94
CA PRO A 303 19.37 2.81 -0.13
C PRO A 303 20.64 2.90 0.72
N THR A 304 21.73 3.42 0.16
CA THR A 304 22.99 3.62 0.90
C THR A 304 22.83 4.67 2.02
N ALA A 305 22.08 5.75 1.75
CA ALA A 305 21.77 6.76 2.76
C ALA A 305 20.92 6.18 3.92
N ILE A 306 19.98 5.29 3.63
CA ILE A 306 19.20 4.57 4.66
C ILE A 306 20.10 3.67 5.51
N GLN A 307 21.01 2.90 4.89
CA GLN A 307 21.93 2.00 5.60
C GLN A 307 22.83 2.76 6.59
N THR A 308 23.28 3.95 6.23
CA THR A 308 24.14 4.78 7.08
C THR A 308 23.37 5.70 8.03
N GLY A 309 22.06 5.81 7.87
CA GLY A 309 21.19 6.74 8.60
C GLY A 309 20.63 6.21 9.93
N GLY A 310 21.17 5.13 10.49
CA GLY A 310 20.64 4.50 11.71
C GLY A 310 20.50 5.43 12.90
N ALA A 311 21.42 6.39 13.08
CA ALA A 311 21.37 7.40 14.15
C ALA A 311 20.15 8.34 14.04
N LEU A 312 19.55 8.45 12.86
CA LEU A 312 18.33 9.23 12.58
C LEU A 312 17.06 8.36 12.62
N GLY A 313 17.15 7.12 13.06
CA GLY A 313 16.02 6.19 13.11
C GLY A 313 15.70 5.52 11.77
N MET A 314 16.58 5.63 10.76
CA MET A 314 16.40 4.91 9.50
C MET A 314 16.73 3.42 9.69
N ILE A 315 15.97 2.57 8.99
CA ILE A 315 16.11 1.12 9.05
C ILE A 315 16.03 0.57 7.63
N SER A 316 17.04 -0.19 7.18
CA SER A 316 16.92 -0.92 5.92
C SER A 316 16.03 -2.16 6.07
N MET A 317 15.41 -2.62 4.99
CA MET A 317 14.61 -3.86 5.01
C MET A 317 15.45 -5.05 5.48
N GLU A 318 16.71 -5.13 5.07
CA GLU A 318 17.62 -6.18 5.48
C GLU A 318 17.88 -6.18 6.99
N ASN A 319 18.18 -5.01 7.57
CA ASN A 319 18.39 -4.88 9.02
C ASN A 319 17.11 -5.22 9.81
N SER A 320 15.95 -4.83 9.29
CA SER A 320 14.66 -5.18 9.89
C SER A 320 14.43 -6.70 9.89
N LEU A 321 14.66 -7.36 8.76
CA LEU A 321 14.55 -8.82 8.64
C LEU A 321 15.55 -9.55 9.55
N GLN A 322 16.80 -9.08 9.58
CA GLN A 322 17.84 -9.68 10.42
C GLN A 322 17.51 -9.55 11.91
N LYS A 323 16.99 -8.39 12.33
CA LYS A 323 16.52 -8.16 13.71
C LYS A 323 15.40 -9.13 14.08
N LEU A 324 14.33 -9.22 13.25
CA LEU A 324 13.22 -10.14 13.51
C LEU A 324 13.65 -11.61 13.61
N LYS A 325 14.63 -12.01 12.80
CA LYS A 325 15.24 -13.36 12.89
C LYS A 325 16.04 -13.54 14.19
N ASN A 326 16.89 -12.57 14.54
CA ASN A 326 17.72 -12.65 15.76
C ASN A 326 16.87 -12.66 17.03
N ASP A 327 15.75 -11.91 17.03
CA ASP A 327 14.78 -11.87 18.12
C ASP A 327 13.89 -13.13 18.16
N GLY A 328 14.09 -14.11 17.24
CA GLY A 328 13.31 -15.35 17.17
C GLY A 328 11.85 -15.16 16.75
N ILE A 329 11.48 -13.98 16.22
CA ILE A 329 10.10 -13.66 15.82
C ILE A 329 9.74 -14.32 14.48
N ILE A 330 10.70 -14.43 13.55
CA ILE A 330 10.55 -15.14 12.28
C ILE A 330 11.55 -16.28 12.16
N SER A 331 11.17 -17.34 11.44
CA SER A 331 12.08 -18.48 11.22
C SER A 331 13.22 -18.15 10.24
N ALA A 332 14.30 -18.91 10.31
CA ALA A 332 15.42 -18.78 9.37
C ALA A 332 14.98 -19.03 7.91
N GLU A 333 14.02 -19.90 7.68
CA GLU A 333 13.46 -20.19 6.35
C GLU A 333 12.72 -19.00 5.77
N VAL A 334 11.87 -18.33 6.58
CA VAL A 334 11.15 -17.11 6.20
C VAL A 334 12.15 -16.00 5.86
N PHE A 335 13.18 -15.82 6.69
CA PHE A 335 14.26 -14.86 6.41
C PHE A 335 14.95 -15.16 5.07
N GLN A 336 15.41 -16.42 4.84
CA GLN A 336 16.11 -16.80 3.61
C GLN A 336 15.24 -16.63 2.36
N SER A 337 13.94 -16.95 2.45
CA SER A 337 13.02 -16.80 1.32
C SER A 337 12.90 -15.33 0.87
N LYS A 338 12.96 -14.37 1.81
CA LYS A 338 12.88 -12.93 1.51
C LYS A 338 14.23 -12.33 1.10
N ALA A 339 15.32 -12.80 1.67
CA ALA A 339 16.67 -12.41 1.26
C ALA A 339 16.95 -12.80 -0.22
N ARG A 340 16.54 -14.01 -0.64
CA ARG A 340 16.70 -14.49 -2.04
C ARG A 340 15.79 -13.76 -3.04
N SER A 341 14.64 -13.24 -2.62
CA SER A 341 13.72 -12.49 -3.51
C SER A 341 14.18 -11.06 -3.82
N GLY A 342 15.42 -10.68 -3.47
CA GLY A 342 15.97 -9.36 -3.75
C GLY A 342 15.45 -8.23 -2.87
N LEU A 343 14.59 -8.54 -1.90
CA LEU A 343 14.11 -7.55 -0.92
C LEU A 343 15.15 -7.26 0.17
N GLY A 344 16.17 -8.13 0.32
CA GLY A 344 17.29 -7.99 1.26
C GLY A 344 18.66 -7.86 0.60
N SER A 345 18.77 -7.82 -0.74
CA SER A 345 20.05 -7.81 -1.44
C SER A 345 20.09 -6.72 -2.51
N GLN A 346 20.37 -5.50 -2.08
CA GLN A 346 20.94 -4.48 -2.96
C GLN A 346 22.39 -4.27 -2.52
N ASN A 347 23.26 -5.18 -2.90
CA ASN A 347 24.70 -5.03 -3.15
C ASN A 347 25.48 -6.29 -2.79
N THR A 348 25.73 -7.17 -3.74
CA THR A 348 27.00 -7.90 -3.89
C THR A 348 27.13 -8.30 -5.35
N THR A 349 27.43 -7.32 -6.21
CA THR A 349 28.14 -7.54 -7.46
C THR A 349 29.34 -6.61 -7.47
N ALA A 350 30.28 -6.88 -6.57
CA ALA A 350 31.67 -6.49 -6.73
C ALA A 350 32.43 -7.77 -7.06
N SER A 351 32.60 -8.03 -8.35
CA SER A 351 33.72 -8.69 -9.00
C SER A 351 34.62 -9.54 -8.11
N SER A 352 34.50 -10.84 -8.19
CA SER A 352 35.64 -11.73 -8.18
C SER A 352 35.79 -12.30 -9.58
N GLN A 353 36.56 -11.60 -10.44
CA GLN A 353 37.21 -12.24 -11.56
C GLN A 353 38.25 -13.19 -11.01
N PRO A 354 38.28 -14.47 -11.40
CA PRO A 354 39.42 -15.31 -11.11
C PRO A 354 40.62 -14.81 -11.93
N ALA A 355 41.73 -14.63 -11.25
CA ALA A 355 43.02 -14.34 -11.86
C ALA A 355 43.33 -15.40 -12.93
N ALA A 356 43.44 -14.95 -14.17
CA ALA A 356 43.96 -15.78 -15.25
C ALA A 356 45.45 -16.02 -15.01
N THR A 357 45.81 -17.25 -14.72
CA THR A 357 47.17 -17.73 -14.76
C THR A 357 47.67 -17.75 -16.21
N ASN A 358 48.69 -16.96 -16.43
CA ASN A 358 49.46 -16.86 -17.67
C ASN A 358 50.29 -18.13 -17.84
N SER A 359 49.99 -18.96 -18.83
CA SER A 359 50.92 -19.97 -19.35
C SER A 359 51.06 -19.73 -20.84
N GLY A 360 52.28 -19.36 -21.22
CA GLY A 360 52.66 -19.07 -22.58
C GLY A 360 52.66 -20.28 -23.51
N GLY A 361 52.46 -20.02 -24.76
CA GLY A 361 52.54 -20.96 -25.86
C GLY A 361 52.53 -20.24 -27.17
N THR A 362 53.65 -20.23 -27.80
CA THR A 362 54.05 -19.60 -29.04
C THR A 362 53.52 -20.27 -30.31
N TYR A 363 53.51 -19.48 -31.41
CA TYR A 363 53.54 -19.79 -32.86
C TYR A 363 52.24 -20.02 -33.61
N GLY A 364 52.17 -19.28 -34.74
CA GLY A 364 51.53 -19.69 -35.97
C GLY A 364 50.94 -18.57 -36.84
N SER A 365 51.71 -18.10 -37.77
CA SER A 365 51.43 -17.20 -38.89
C SER A 365 50.31 -17.69 -39.83
N GLY A 366 49.58 -16.75 -40.49
CA GLY A 366 48.88 -17.05 -41.73
C GLY A 366 47.83 -16.01 -42.15
N SER A 367 48.28 -15.05 -43.01
CA SER A 367 47.67 -14.41 -44.21
C SER A 367 46.13 -14.27 -44.30
N ALA A 368 45.62 -13.05 -44.39
CA ALA A 368 45.31 -12.20 -45.56
C ALA A 368 44.21 -12.71 -46.50
N TYR A 369 43.31 -11.81 -46.79
CA TYR A 369 42.42 -11.46 -47.95
C TYR A 369 41.06 -11.04 -47.36
N GLY A 370 40.47 -9.88 -47.58
CA GLY A 370 40.48 -8.98 -48.72
C GLY A 370 39.05 -8.80 -49.22
N SER A 371 38.70 -7.56 -49.49
CA SER A 371 37.61 -7.05 -50.37
C SER A 371 36.21 -6.96 -49.77
N THR A 372 35.60 -5.86 -49.70
CA THR A 372 35.22 -4.70 -50.55
C THR A 372 33.72 -4.59 -50.81
N TYR A 373 33.24 -3.37 -50.67
CA TYR A 373 32.16 -2.65 -51.36
C TYR A 373 30.66 -2.97 -51.08
N GLY A 374 29.93 -1.89 -50.86
CA GLY A 374 28.57 -1.70 -51.23
C GLY A 374 27.83 -0.57 -50.55
N ALA A 375 28.14 0.66 -50.95
CA ALA A 375 27.28 1.83 -50.71
C ALA A 375 26.12 1.86 -51.72
N ALA A 376 24.93 2.23 -51.27
CA ALA A 376 23.89 2.73 -52.17
C ALA A 376 23.02 3.76 -51.43
N SER A 377 23.14 5.00 -51.90
CA SER A 377 22.28 6.16 -51.67
C SER A 377 21.05 6.12 -52.59
N SER A 378 19.92 6.69 -52.20
CA SER A 378 18.91 7.41 -53.01
C SER A 378 17.85 7.96 -52.07
N THR A 379 17.76 9.20 -51.85
CA THR A 379 17.24 10.46 -52.42
C THR A 379 15.82 10.39 -53.04
N TYR A 380 15.06 11.46 -52.71
CA TYR A 380 13.81 12.03 -53.27
C TYR A 380 12.49 11.36 -52.81
N GLY A 381 11.43 12.07 -52.44
CA GLY A 381 11.01 13.37 -52.92
C GLY A 381 9.86 13.98 -52.09
N ALA A 382 9.75 15.25 -52.26
CA ALA A 382 8.78 16.20 -51.73
C ALA A 382 7.42 16.13 -52.47
N GLY A 383 6.38 16.66 -51.82
CA GLY A 383 5.06 16.97 -52.42
C GLY A 383 4.06 17.30 -51.35
N SER A 384 3.89 18.52 -50.96
CA SER A 384 2.90 19.57 -51.22
C SER A 384 1.46 19.19 -50.82
N ALA A 385 0.93 19.81 -49.79
CA ALA A 385 0.00 20.94 -49.69
C ALA A 385 -1.45 20.72 -50.20
N TYR A 386 -2.35 21.28 -49.47
CA TYR A 386 -3.77 21.69 -49.56
C TYR A 386 -4.60 21.02 -48.45
N GLY A 387 -5.40 21.67 -47.54
CA GLY A 387 -5.96 23.02 -47.57
C GLY A 387 -7.43 22.94 -47.13
N ILE A 388 -7.78 23.63 -46.07
CA ILE A 388 -9.06 24.28 -45.76
C ILE A 388 -10.36 23.39 -45.81
N LYS A 389 -10.95 23.11 -44.67
CA LYS A 389 -12.18 23.75 -44.16
C LYS A 389 -12.34 23.49 -42.66
#